data_f3426ff5c637db67bf40acc43f593c08
#
_entry.id   f3426ff5c637db67bf40acc43f593c08
#
_cell.length_a   1.000
_cell.length_b   1.000
_cell.length_c   1.000
_cell.angle_alpha   90.00
_cell.angle_beta   90.00
_cell.angle_gamma   90.00
#
_symmetry.space_group_name_H-M   'P 1'
#
loop_
_entity.id
_entity.type
_entity.pdbx_description
1 polymer ?
#
loop_
_entity_poly.entity_id
_entity_poly.type
_entity_poly.pdbx_seq_one_letter_code
_entity_poly.pdbx_strand_id
1 'polypeptide(L)'
;MEKEDQRVMLTKKLLKDSLVSLLKEKTIFRITIRELCDTAGINRSTFYKYYGSQFDLLQEMENQILKRVNYSLSLMKVKENSDNSEMLKVILYLLEENVEFSRLLVNNNVDPEFPIKLINLPQIHSYISNQLQSKYTESQIDYFSAFITYGGYQIIQKWINKDQREPVSEMAFILNEFFVGIMKNNS
;
A
#
# COMPACT_ATOMS: atom_id res chain seq x y z
N MET A 1 -12.59 -1.23 -30.31
CA MET A 1 -12.37 -1.61 -28.89
C MET A 1 -11.02 -1.14 -28.39
N GLU A 2 -9.87 -1.55 -28.93
CA GLU A 2 -8.53 -1.17 -28.41
C GLU A 2 -8.22 0.34 -28.29
N LYS A 3 -8.63 1.18 -29.25
CA LYS A 3 -8.33 2.62 -29.21
C LYS A 3 -9.14 3.40 -28.16
N GLU A 4 -10.34 2.94 -27.83
CA GLU A 4 -11.19 3.59 -26.81
C GLU A 4 -10.68 3.26 -25.41
N ASP A 5 -10.24 2.02 -25.18
CA ASP A 5 -9.61 1.58 -23.94
C ASP A 5 -8.31 2.33 -23.66
N GLN A 6 -7.46 2.55 -24.65
CA GLN A 6 -6.21 3.31 -24.50
C GLN A 6 -6.44 4.78 -24.13
N ARG A 7 -7.46 5.43 -24.73
CA ARG A 7 -7.81 6.81 -24.39
C ARG A 7 -8.34 6.94 -22.96
N VAL A 8 -9.15 5.98 -22.53
CA VAL A 8 -9.66 5.92 -21.15
C VAL A 8 -8.51 5.73 -20.17
N MET A 9 -7.62 4.79 -20.43
CA MET A 9 -6.45 4.53 -19.59
C MET A 9 -5.55 5.76 -19.47
N LEU A 10 -5.27 6.44 -20.59
CA LEU A 10 -4.46 7.66 -20.59
C LEU A 10 -5.15 8.78 -19.79
N THR A 11 -6.45 8.99 -20.01
CA THR A 11 -7.24 9.99 -19.27
C THR A 11 -7.17 9.73 -17.76
N LYS A 12 -7.41 8.50 -17.34
CA LYS A 12 -7.35 8.12 -15.92
C LYS A 12 -5.94 8.30 -15.35
N LYS A 13 -4.91 7.95 -16.11
CA LYS A 13 -3.51 8.16 -15.71
C LYS A 13 -3.22 9.64 -15.48
N LEU A 14 -3.55 10.52 -16.43
CA LEU A 14 -3.34 11.96 -16.32
C LEU A 14 -4.04 12.56 -15.09
N LEU A 15 -5.28 12.12 -14.80
CA LEU A 15 -6.00 12.56 -13.61
C LEU A 15 -5.33 12.08 -12.32
N LYS A 16 -4.84 10.84 -12.27
CA LYS A 16 -4.10 10.28 -11.11
C LYS A 16 -2.79 11.02 -10.86
N ASP A 17 -2.00 11.23 -11.90
CA ASP A 17 -0.72 11.94 -11.81
C ASP A 17 -0.93 13.39 -11.32
N SER A 18 -1.99 14.05 -11.81
CA SER A 18 -2.36 15.41 -11.38
C SER A 18 -2.84 15.45 -9.94
N LEU A 19 -3.61 14.44 -9.50
CA LEU A 19 -4.04 14.35 -8.10
C LEU A 19 -2.82 14.18 -7.17
N VAL A 20 -1.86 13.31 -7.52
CA VAL A 20 -0.63 13.13 -6.74
C VAL A 20 0.16 14.43 -6.64
N SER A 21 0.30 15.17 -7.76
CA SER A 21 0.99 16.47 -7.77
C SER A 21 0.33 17.46 -6.82
N LEU A 22 -0.99 17.60 -6.87
CA LEU A 22 -1.74 18.52 -6.02
C LEU A 22 -1.72 18.12 -4.54
N LEU A 23 -1.74 16.82 -4.25
CA LEU A 23 -1.67 16.30 -2.88
C LEU A 23 -0.34 16.55 -2.18
N LYS A 24 0.73 16.84 -2.92
CA LYS A 24 2.01 17.29 -2.33
C LYS A 24 1.93 18.69 -1.74
N GLU A 25 1.02 19.51 -2.22
CA GLU A 25 0.91 20.93 -1.85
C GLU A 25 -0.25 21.20 -0.89
N LYS A 26 -1.31 20.40 -0.97
CA LYS A 26 -2.53 20.63 -0.20
C LYS A 26 -3.30 19.34 0.09
N THR A 27 -4.19 19.42 1.06
CA THR A 27 -5.07 18.29 1.42
C THR A 27 -6.14 18.04 0.35
N ILE A 28 -6.64 16.80 0.26
CA ILE A 28 -7.71 16.40 -0.67
C ILE A 28 -8.95 17.31 -0.61
N PHE A 29 -9.28 17.81 0.60
CA PHE A 29 -10.43 18.71 0.83
C PHE A 29 -10.28 20.07 0.16
N ARG A 30 -9.05 20.52 -0.12
CA ARG A 30 -8.75 21.79 -0.77
C ARG A 30 -8.54 21.68 -2.28
N ILE A 31 -8.52 20.47 -2.82
CA ILE A 31 -8.39 20.22 -4.26
C ILE A 31 -9.77 20.33 -4.89
N THR A 32 -9.91 21.20 -5.88
CA THR A 32 -11.15 21.35 -6.65
C THR A 32 -11.07 20.54 -7.94
N ILE A 33 -12.22 20.07 -8.45
CA ILE A 33 -12.28 19.35 -9.74
C ILE A 33 -11.80 20.26 -10.88
N ARG A 34 -12.04 21.57 -10.78
CA ARG A 34 -11.52 22.53 -11.77
C ARG A 34 -10.01 22.46 -11.87
N GLU A 35 -9.35 22.63 -10.75
CA GLU A 35 -7.90 22.63 -10.63
C GLU A 35 -7.30 21.29 -11.06
N LEU A 36 -7.88 20.17 -10.60
CA LEU A 36 -7.47 18.85 -11.01
C LEU A 36 -7.56 18.65 -12.53
N CYS A 37 -8.66 19.08 -13.15
CA CYS A 37 -8.82 18.99 -14.59
C CYS A 37 -7.90 19.92 -15.36
N ASP A 38 -7.69 21.14 -14.88
CA ASP A 38 -6.79 22.12 -15.48
C ASP A 38 -5.33 21.59 -15.45
N THR A 39 -4.90 21.02 -14.32
CA THR A 39 -3.58 20.37 -14.17
C THR A 39 -3.42 19.14 -15.07
N ALA A 40 -4.47 18.34 -15.22
CA ALA A 40 -4.47 17.14 -16.06
C ALA A 40 -4.58 17.44 -17.56
N GLY A 41 -4.96 18.66 -17.96
CA GLY A 41 -5.33 18.98 -19.34
C GLY A 41 -6.60 18.26 -19.80
N ILE A 42 -7.51 17.94 -18.89
CA ILE A 42 -8.73 17.16 -19.13
C ILE A 42 -9.97 18.05 -18.94
N ASN A 43 -10.95 17.91 -19.82
CA ASN A 43 -12.22 18.63 -19.67
C ASN A 43 -13.02 18.06 -18.48
N ARG A 44 -13.67 18.93 -17.69
CA ARG A 44 -14.51 18.51 -16.55
C ARG A 44 -15.63 17.54 -16.95
N SER A 45 -16.22 17.70 -18.12
CA SER A 45 -17.22 16.74 -18.63
C SER A 45 -16.64 15.35 -18.83
N THR A 46 -15.35 15.25 -19.16
CA THR A 46 -14.63 13.98 -19.27
C THR A 46 -14.32 13.40 -17.87
N PHE A 47 -13.96 14.25 -16.91
CA PHE A 47 -13.78 13.82 -15.51
C PHE A 47 -15.06 13.17 -14.97
N TYR A 48 -16.21 13.85 -15.09
CA TYR A 48 -17.49 13.37 -14.59
C TYR A 48 -18.04 12.11 -15.28
N LYS A 49 -17.45 11.66 -16.39
CA LYS A 49 -17.75 10.33 -16.96
C LYS A 49 -17.18 9.19 -16.12
N TYR A 50 -16.14 9.43 -15.33
CA TYR A 50 -15.42 8.40 -14.58
C TYR A 50 -15.52 8.56 -13.08
N TYR A 51 -15.63 9.78 -12.57
CA TYR A 51 -15.57 10.10 -11.14
C TYR A 51 -16.61 11.17 -10.79
N GLY A 52 -17.33 10.99 -9.70
CA GLY A 52 -18.24 12.00 -9.17
C GLY A 52 -17.52 13.10 -8.39
N SER A 53 -16.34 12.78 -7.83
CA SER A 53 -15.55 13.69 -7.00
C SER A 53 -14.06 13.35 -7.04
N GLN A 54 -13.21 14.25 -6.51
CA GLN A 54 -11.79 13.95 -6.29
C GLN A 54 -11.57 12.83 -5.26
N PHE A 55 -12.52 12.64 -4.36
CA PHE A 55 -12.48 11.54 -3.38
C PHE A 55 -12.66 10.18 -4.05
N ASP A 56 -13.53 10.07 -5.07
CA ASP A 56 -13.73 8.81 -5.80
C ASP A 56 -12.47 8.41 -6.57
N LEU A 57 -11.76 9.42 -7.14
CA LEU A 57 -10.48 9.18 -7.79
C LEU A 57 -9.43 8.70 -6.80
N LEU A 58 -9.32 9.34 -5.62
CA LEU A 58 -8.41 8.91 -4.56
C LEU A 58 -8.74 7.49 -4.12
N GLN A 59 -10.00 7.20 -3.84
CA GLN A 59 -10.45 5.88 -3.43
C GLN A 59 -10.15 4.79 -4.47
N GLU A 60 -10.31 5.10 -5.78
CA GLU A 60 -9.88 4.16 -6.83
C GLU A 60 -8.38 3.86 -6.75
N MET A 61 -7.55 4.88 -6.53
CA MET A 61 -6.10 4.72 -6.43
C MET A 61 -5.68 3.88 -5.22
N GLU A 62 -6.26 4.15 -4.06
CA GLU A 62 -6.05 3.37 -2.83
C GLU A 62 -6.47 1.91 -3.01
N ASN A 63 -7.68 1.69 -3.52
CA ASN A 63 -8.21 0.36 -3.77
C ASN A 63 -7.36 -0.43 -4.77
N GLN A 64 -6.72 0.23 -5.74
CA GLN A 64 -5.80 -0.44 -6.66
C GLN A 64 -4.57 -0.99 -5.93
N ILE A 65 -3.98 -0.22 -5.01
CA ILE A 65 -2.84 -0.70 -4.21
C ILE A 65 -3.28 -1.88 -3.33
N LEU A 66 -4.35 -1.71 -2.55
CA LEU A 66 -4.85 -2.76 -1.65
C LEU A 66 -5.18 -4.05 -2.40
N LYS A 67 -5.86 -3.95 -3.55
CA LYS A 67 -6.20 -5.11 -4.39
C LYS A 67 -4.94 -5.79 -4.94
N ARG A 68 -3.94 -5.04 -5.36
CA ARG A 68 -2.69 -5.61 -5.89
C ARG A 68 -1.91 -6.32 -4.79
N VAL A 69 -1.76 -5.70 -3.62
CA VAL A 69 -1.14 -6.36 -2.45
C VAL A 69 -1.89 -7.64 -2.12
N ASN A 70 -3.19 -7.55 -1.93
CA ASN A 70 -4.04 -8.69 -1.57
C ASN A 70 -3.95 -9.83 -2.60
N TYR A 71 -4.04 -9.52 -3.88
CA TYR A 71 -3.91 -10.50 -4.96
C TYR A 71 -2.53 -11.15 -4.99
N SER A 72 -1.46 -10.35 -4.92
CA SER A 72 -0.10 -10.87 -4.93
C SER A 72 0.16 -11.81 -3.75
N LEU A 73 -0.31 -11.43 -2.55
CA LEU A 73 -0.20 -12.28 -1.36
C LEU A 73 -1.04 -13.57 -1.47
N SER A 74 -2.21 -13.51 -2.11
CA SER A 74 -3.07 -14.69 -2.31
C SER A 74 -2.45 -15.73 -3.25
N LEU A 75 -1.57 -15.31 -4.16
CA LEU A 75 -0.85 -16.21 -5.06
C LEU A 75 0.35 -16.90 -4.39
N MET A 76 0.80 -16.39 -3.25
CA MET A 76 1.90 -16.98 -2.51
C MET A 76 1.41 -18.25 -1.81
N LYS A 77 1.95 -19.41 -2.21
CA LYS A 77 1.67 -20.66 -1.49
C LYS A 77 2.30 -20.56 -0.11
N VAL A 78 1.48 -20.60 0.93
CA VAL A 78 1.94 -20.76 2.30
C VAL A 78 2.56 -22.16 2.42
N LYS A 79 3.87 -22.25 2.18
CA LYS A 79 4.63 -23.44 2.55
C LYS A 79 5.01 -23.30 4.02
N GLU A 80 4.82 -24.33 4.81
CA GLU A 80 5.46 -24.46 6.12
C GLU A 80 6.96 -24.21 5.91
N ASN A 81 7.54 -23.23 6.60
CA ASN A 81 8.91 -22.73 6.44
C ASN A 81 9.20 -21.89 5.16
N SER A 82 8.21 -21.26 4.53
CA SER A 82 8.51 -20.29 3.48
C SER A 82 9.21 -19.05 4.08
N ASP A 83 10.25 -18.60 3.38
CA ASP A 83 10.95 -17.36 3.73
C ASP A 83 9.97 -16.18 3.69
N ASN A 84 9.74 -15.55 4.83
CA ASN A 84 8.87 -14.38 4.97
C ASN A 84 9.31 -13.22 4.09
N SER A 85 10.56 -13.21 3.62
CA SER A 85 11.13 -12.16 2.80
C SER A 85 10.38 -11.96 1.47
N GLU A 86 9.82 -13.03 0.87
CA GLU A 86 9.09 -12.89 -0.40
C GLU A 86 7.79 -12.10 -0.24
N MET A 87 7.04 -12.32 0.84
CA MET A 87 5.84 -11.51 1.13
C MET A 87 6.21 -10.05 1.32
N LEU A 88 7.26 -9.79 2.08
CA LEU A 88 7.74 -8.43 2.35
C LEU A 88 8.22 -7.75 1.08
N LYS A 89 8.98 -8.46 0.22
CA LYS A 89 9.40 -7.94 -1.09
C LYS A 89 8.21 -7.51 -1.95
N VAL A 90 7.16 -8.32 -2.02
CA VAL A 90 5.95 -7.96 -2.80
C VAL A 90 5.35 -6.64 -2.32
N ILE A 91 5.16 -6.48 -1.01
CA ILE A 91 4.61 -5.25 -0.44
C ILE A 91 5.52 -4.05 -0.74
N LEU A 92 6.82 -4.19 -0.50
CA LEU A 92 7.81 -3.12 -0.70
C LEU A 92 7.93 -2.70 -2.17
N TYR A 93 7.95 -3.66 -3.13
CA TYR A 93 7.96 -3.35 -4.56
C TYR A 93 6.70 -2.59 -5.00
N LEU A 94 5.53 -3.00 -4.51
CA LEU A 94 4.28 -2.32 -4.85
C LEU A 94 4.23 -0.88 -4.33
N LEU A 95 4.85 -0.63 -3.17
CA LEU A 95 4.98 0.73 -2.64
C LEU A 95 6.02 1.55 -3.42
N GLU A 96 7.09 0.91 -3.89
CA GLU A 96 8.17 1.59 -4.63
C GLU A 96 7.76 1.98 -6.06
N GLU A 97 6.88 1.20 -6.72
CA GLU A 97 6.40 1.49 -8.08
C GLU A 97 5.77 2.90 -8.22
N ASN A 98 5.10 3.39 -7.18
CA ASN A 98 4.51 4.73 -7.14
C ASN A 98 4.90 5.42 -5.84
N VAL A 99 6.21 5.57 -5.62
CA VAL A 99 6.78 6.02 -4.35
C VAL A 99 6.18 7.34 -3.84
N GLU A 100 5.91 8.29 -4.71
CA GLU A 100 5.36 9.60 -4.33
C GLU A 100 3.94 9.46 -3.74
N PHE A 101 3.09 8.70 -4.40
CA PHE A 101 1.76 8.43 -3.89
C PHE A 101 1.78 7.55 -2.62
N SER A 102 2.65 6.55 -2.60
CA SER A 102 2.85 5.69 -1.44
C SER A 102 3.33 6.48 -0.21
N ARG A 103 4.23 7.45 -0.38
CA ARG A 103 4.64 8.38 0.69
C ARG A 103 3.46 9.17 1.25
N LEU A 104 2.61 9.69 0.38
CA LEU A 104 1.43 10.43 0.80
C LEU A 104 0.46 9.56 1.62
N LEU A 105 0.25 8.32 1.18
CA LEU A 105 -0.64 7.37 1.85
C LEU A 105 -0.09 6.89 3.21
N VAL A 106 1.18 6.45 3.24
CA VAL A 106 1.77 5.91 4.49
C VAL A 106 2.05 6.99 5.55
N ASN A 107 2.06 8.26 5.19
CA ASN A 107 2.23 9.36 6.15
C ASN A 107 0.91 9.89 6.71
N ASN A 108 -0.20 9.25 6.45
CA ASN A 108 -1.55 9.68 6.84
C ASN A 108 -1.94 11.08 6.33
N ASN A 109 -1.23 11.57 5.30
CA ASN A 109 -1.45 12.94 4.80
C ASN A 109 -2.68 13.04 3.89
N VAL A 110 -3.17 11.92 3.39
CA VAL A 110 -4.23 11.86 2.37
C VAL A 110 -5.46 11.14 2.92
N ASP A 111 -5.30 9.92 3.39
CA ASP A 111 -6.33 9.13 4.08
C ASP A 111 -5.76 8.52 5.36
N PRO A 112 -6.18 9.00 6.56
CA PRO A 112 -5.74 8.43 7.82
C PRO A 112 -6.13 6.95 8.03
N GLU A 113 -7.14 6.47 7.30
CA GLU A 113 -7.60 5.07 7.40
C GLU A 113 -6.80 4.12 6.49
N PHE A 114 -6.11 4.62 5.47
CA PHE A 114 -5.39 3.77 4.53
C PHE A 114 -4.38 2.84 5.20
N PRO A 115 -3.53 3.30 6.15
CA PRO A 115 -2.62 2.42 6.88
C PRO A 115 -3.35 1.27 7.59
N ILE A 116 -4.48 1.57 8.23
CA ILE A 116 -5.29 0.58 8.94
C ILE A 116 -5.86 -0.45 7.93
N LYS A 117 -6.34 0.00 6.77
CA LYS A 117 -6.81 -0.88 5.70
C LYS A 117 -5.70 -1.81 5.19
N LEU A 118 -4.47 -1.29 5.06
CA LEU A 118 -3.32 -2.06 4.58
C LEU A 118 -2.87 -3.13 5.58
N ILE A 119 -2.65 -2.77 6.84
CA ILE A 119 -2.19 -3.70 7.87
C ILE A 119 -3.23 -4.76 8.24
N ASN A 120 -4.52 -4.46 8.04
CA ASN A 120 -5.63 -5.39 8.31
C ASN A 120 -6.04 -6.22 7.08
N LEU A 121 -5.22 -6.29 6.04
CA LEU A 121 -5.51 -7.20 4.92
C LEU A 121 -5.59 -8.65 5.42
N PRO A 122 -6.66 -9.40 5.05
CA PRO A 122 -6.86 -10.77 5.54
C PRO A 122 -5.68 -11.70 5.29
N GLN A 123 -4.96 -11.52 4.19
CA GLN A 123 -3.79 -12.32 3.84
C GLN A 123 -2.61 -12.07 4.77
N ILE A 124 -2.42 -10.84 5.24
CA ILE A 124 -1.37 -10.49 6.22
C ILE A 124 -1.69 -11.18 7.55
N HIS A 125 -2.93 -11.04 8.03
CA HIS A 125 -3.37 -11.70 9.25
C HIS A 125 -3.25 -13.23 9.18
N SER A 126 -3.78 -13.85 8.12
CA SER A 126 -3.71 -15.29 7.92
C SER A 126 -2.26 -15.78 7.88
N TYR A 127 -1.39 -15.02 7.22
CA TYR A 127 0.03 -15.37 7.13
C TYR A 127 0.69 -15.37 8.51
N ILE A 128 0.53 -14.30 9.29
CA ILE A 128 1.11 -14.17 10.63
C ILE A 128 0.54 -15.25 11.56
N SER A 129 -0.79 -15.44 11.58
CA SER A 129 -1.44 -16.44 12.43
C SER A 129 -0.94 -17.86 12.14
N ASN A 130 -0.81 -18.22 10.85
CA ASN A 130 -0.30 -19.54 10.46
C ASN A 130 1.13 -19.81 10.93
N GLN A 131 1.97 -18.77 11.00
CA GLN A 131 3.33 -18.89 11.50
C GLN A 131 3.42 -19.04 13.04
N LEU A 132 2.42 -18.54 13.75
CA LEU A 132 2.42 -18.47 15.21
C LEU A 132 1.57 -19.56 15.88
N GLN A 133 0.56 -20.10 15.19
CA GLN A 133 -0.45 -21.02 15.78
C GLN A 133 0.13 -22.30 16.37
N SER A 134 1.29 -22.77 15.92
CA SER A 134 1.95 -23.96 16.47
C SER A 134 2.64 -23.74 17.80
N LYS A 135 2.85 -22.46 18.20
CA LYS A 135 3.67 -22.09 19.38
C LYS A 135 2.93 -21.27 20.42
N TYR A 136 1.86 -20.58 20.04
CA TYR A 136 1.18 -19.58 20.87
C TYR A 136 -0.32 -19.80 20.94
N THR A 137 -0.90 -19.34 22.04
CA THR A 137 -2.37 -19.30 22.19
C THR A 137 -2.96 -18.20 21.32
N GLU A 138 -4.27 -18.27 21.03
CA GLU A 138 -5.00 -17.28 20.23
C GLU A 138 -4.80 -15.86 20.76
N SER A 139 -4.93 -15.64 22.07
CA SER A 139 -4.70 -14.35 22.71
C SER A 139 -3.27 -13.84 22.54
N GLN A 140 -2.27 -14.72 22.59
CA GLN A 140 -0.88 -14.32 22.33
C GLN A 140 -0.65 -13.98 20.87
N ILE A 141 -1.28 -14.71 19.95
CA ILE A 141 -1.22 -14.43 18.51
C ILE A 141 -1.74 -13.03 18.21
N ASP A 142 -2.81 -12.58 18.86
CA ASP A 142 -3.35 -11.23 18.68
C ASP A 142 -2.32 -10.16 19.06
N TYR A 143 -1.65 -10.29 20.21
CA TYR A 143 -0.62 -9.35 20.64
C TYR A 143 0.61 -9.35 19.70
N PHE A 144 1.08 -10.52 19.30
CA PHE A 144 2.19 -10.64 18.36
C PHE A 144 1.84 -10.09 16.99
N SER A 145 0.64 -10.36 16.49
CA SER A 145 0.16 -9.84 15.22
C SER A 145 0.09 -8.32 15.22
N ALA A 146 -0.45 -7.74 16.29
CA ALA A 146 -0.47 -6.29 16.44
C ALA A 146 0.95 -5.69 16.45
N PHE A 147 1.86 -6.24 17.24
CA PHE A 147 3.26 -5.77 17.29
C PHE A 147 3.95 -5.88 15.93
N ILE A 148 3.82 -7.02 15.26
CA ILE A 148 4.42 -7.29 13.96
C ILE A 148 3.88 -6.33 12.89
N THR A 149 2.56 -6.18 12.80
CA THR A 149 1.93 -5.35 11.75
C THR A 149 2.20 -3.87 11.95
N TYR A 150 2.00 -3.34 13.17
CA TYR A 150 2.25 -1.93 13.45
C TYR A 150 3.75 -1.58 13.46
N GLY A 151 4.59 -2.45 14.03
CA GLY A 151 6.05 -2.27 14.01
C GLY A 151 6.60 -2.33 12.59
N GLY A 152 6.20 -3.32 11.80
CA GLY A 152 6.56 -3.45 10.39
C GLY A 152 6.13 -2.24 9.57
N TYR A 153 4.90 -1.76 9.78
CA TYR A 153 4.40 -0.55 9.14
C TYR A 153 5.26 0.68 9.44
N GLN A 154 5.63 0.90 10.71
CA GLN A 154 6.49 2.02 11.12
C GLN A 154 7.88 1.96 10.46
N ILE A 155 8.45 0.77 10.33
CA ILE A 155 9.73 0.58 9.65
C ILE A 155 9.60 0.89 8.15
N ILE A 156 8.53 0.41 7.49
CA ILE A 156 8.25 0.70 6.09
C ILE A 156 8.03 2.21 5.87
N GLN A 157 7.28 2.86 6.75
CA GLN A 157 7.08 4.31 6.71
C GLN A 157 8.41 5.07 6.79
N LYS A 158 9.28 4.67 7.72
CA LYS A 158 10.61 5.27 7.84
C LYS A 158 11.46 5.05 6.60
N TRP A 159 11.43 3.84 6.04
CA TRP A 159 12.20 3.48 4.84
C TRP A 159 11.75 4.27 3.61
N ILE A 160 10.44 4.31 3.33
CA ILE A 160 9.93 4.95 2.12
C ILE A 160 10.17 6.47 2.10
N ASN A 161 10.34 7.08 3.28
CA ASN A 161 10.59 8.51 3.42
C ASN A 161 12.07 8.90 3.30
N LYS A 162 12.99 7.94 3.26
CA LYS A 162 14.40 8.25 3.01
C LYS A 162 14.61 8.71 1.57
N ASP A 163 15.51 9.66 1.35
CA ASP A 163 15.96 10.06 0.00
C ASP A 163 16.85 8.97 -0.61
N GLN A 164 17.78 8.44 0.19
CA GLN A 164 18.61 7.29 -0.17
C GLN A 164 18.11 6.08 0.63
N ARG A 165 17.26 5.27 0.00
CA ARG A 165 16.69 4.08 0.59
C ARG A 165 17.58 2.86 0.36
N GLU A 166 17.57 1.96 1.31
CA GLU A 166 18.06 0.59 1.13
C GLU A 166 17.28 -0.08 -0.02
N PRO A 167 17.94 -0.92 -0.85
CA PRO A 167 17.24 -1.72 -1.85
C PRO A 167 16.11 -2.55 -1.21
N VAL A 168 15.04 -2.80 -1.97
CA VAL A 168 13.90 -3.60 -1.49
C VAL A 168 14.32 -4.94 -0.88
N SER A 169 15.30 -5.61 -1.50
CA SER A 169 15.82 -6.90 -1.00
C SER A 169 16.47 -6.78 0.39
N GLU A 170 17.22 -5.71 0.63
CA GLU A 170 17.85 -5.44 1.92
C GLU A 170 16.81 -5.06 2.98
N MET A 171 15.84 -4.20 2.62
CA MET A 171 14.77 -3.82 3.53
C MET A 171 13.88 -5.01 3.89
N ALA A 172 13.57 -5.88 2.93
CA ALA A 172 12.85 -7.12 3.19
C ALA A 172 13.62 -8.06 4.13
N PHE A 173 14.94 -8.14 3.96
CA PHE A 173 15.80 -8.90 4.86
C PHE A 173 15.75 -8.33 6.29
N ILE A 174 15.91 -7.02 6.44
CA ILE A 174 15.85 -6.36 7.76
C ILE A 174 14.51 -6.62 8.45
N LEU A 175 13.41 -6.46 7.75
CA LEU A 175 12.07 -6.76 8.28
C LEU A 175 11.94 -8.23 8.66
N ASN A 176 12.44 -9.15 7.83
CA ASN A 176 12.40 -10.58 8.11
C ASN A 176 13.18 -10.95 9.38
N GLU A 177 14.33 -10.34 9.61
CA GLU A 177 15.12 -10.59 10.83
C GLU A 177 14.33 -10.20 12.09
N PHE A 178 13.57 -9.12 12.07
CA PHE A 178 12.66 -8.77 13.18
C PHE A 178 11.56 -9.81 13.37
N PHE A 179 10.92 -10.28 12.29
CA PHE A 179 9.92 -11.34 12.36
C PHE A 179 10.48 -12.63 12.93
N VAL A 180 11.62 -13.07 12.39
CA VAL A 180 12.28 -14.32 12.82
C VAL A 180 12.78 -14.22 14.25
N GLY A 181 13.28 -13.05 14.67
CA GLY A 181 13.71 -12.81 16.05
C GLY A 181 12.60 -13.00 17.08
N ILE A 182 11.38 -12.53 16.75
CA ILE A 182 10.19 -12.74 17.59
C ILE A 182 9.80 -14.21 17.64
N MET A 183 9.96 -14.95 16.52
CA MET A 183 9.54 -16.35 16.43
C MET A 183 10.55 -17.35 17.01
N LYS A 184 11.85 -17.00 17.07
CA LYS A 184 12.93 -17.92 17.49
C LYS A 184 13.21 -17.93 19.00
N ASN A 185 12.83 -16.90 19.75
CA ASN A 185 13.24 -16.71 21.14
C ASN A 185 12.49 -17.55 22.20
N ASN A 186 11.96 -18.72 21.84
CA ASN A 186 11.38 -19.69 22.79
C ASN A 186 11.77 -21.14 22.46
N SER A 187 13.07 -21.37 22.34
CA SER A 187 13.61 -22.75 22.34
C SER A 187 14.37 -22.98 23.60
#